data_950d190fc83e7c53e3fe9294716a0f3c
#
_entry.id   950d190fc83e7c53e3fe9294716a0f3c
#
_cell.length_a   1.000
_cell.length_b   1.000
_cell.length_c   1.000
_cell.angle_alpha   90.00
_cell.angle_beta   90.00
_cell.angle_gamma   90.00
#
_symmetry.space_group_name_H-M   'P 1'
#
loop_
_entity.id
_entity.type
_entity.pdbx_description
1 polymer ?
#
loop_
_entity_poly.entity_id
_entity_poly.type
_entity_poly.pdbx_seq_one_letter_code
_entity_poly.pdbx_strand_id
1 'polypeptide(L)'
;MLSITPKSKTLNILDKIIFSCLILYSLTFLLDIKINFLTTAFVFGIIKLIFIRPQVRINSKIFYLILLFILCTFLSIVFNDVSSFSLNNISTFKSRFISPLLGIFIIFIYSFNKYNINKLFIGFAFSFFINALAVIYQFFNGDIISYGTRLTGFNNSYMLLCAVNLLILPILFVLAIHKSNISYKLRLLYLITIFVNIPAIIFENTRIVYLGIGIVFPLIILFSIKNKYKAIIFIILFSLYSYACFQISPTSTQRFSNITTTNKNDFSNYQRILMWESSLKMFIDHPIFGIGVGNWHEQYTTNYTPPIKTGDFYHPHNVLLNMLSETGILGGISYLLLFLYLYYISIYNYLKKQDIFSLAYISSLLAYTINCLTDSMFCGHNIKSPTTLFWLFTGFYLILNKYVIISYNKKDLNK
;
A
#
# COMPACT_ATOMS: atom_id res chain seq x y z
N MET A 1 -29.24 -19.38 30.56
CA MET A 1 -27.95 -18.68 30.71
C MET A 1 -26.84 -19.72 30.46
N LEU A 2 -26.17 -19.67 29.30
CA LEU A 2 -25.00 -20.54 29.05
C LEU A 2 -23.86 -20.03 29.93
N SER A 3 -23.37 -20.87 30.82
CA SER A 3 -22.21 -20.57 31.69
C SER A 3 -21.00 -20.29 30.79
N ILE A 4 -20.51 -19.04 30.81
CA ILE A 4 -19.30 -18.63 30.10
C ILE A 4 -18.13 -19.34 30.78
N THR A 5 -17.51 -20.30 30.08
CA THR A 5 -16.33 -20.99 30.59
C THR A 5 -15.15 -20.00 30.74
N PRO A 6 -14.22 -20.21 31.69
CA PRO A 6 -13.04 -19.35 31.86
C PRO A 6 -12.25 -19.15 30.55
N LYS A 7 -12.12 -20.20 29.76
CA LYS A 7 -11.44 -20.17 28.45
C LYS A 7 -12.14 -19.28 27.44
N SER A 8 -13.50 -19.29 27.36
CA SER A 8 -14.24 -18.40 26.47
C SER A 8 -14.14 -16.93 26.90
N LYS A 9 -14.02 -16.65 28.21
CA LYS A 9 -13.78 -15.31 28.73
C LYS A 9 -12.41 -14.79 28.34
N THR A 10 -11.35 -15.60 28.45
CA THR A 10 -9.97 -15.25 28.05
C THR A 10 -9.89 -14.96 26.55
N LEU A 11 -10.49 -15.80 25.70
CA LEU A 11 -10.52 -15.58 24.26
C LEU A 11 -11.24 -14.29 23.89
N ASN A 12 -12.33 -13.95 24.55
CA ASN A 12 -13.05 -12.70 24.31
C ASN A 12 -12.21 -11.47 24.73
N ILE A 13 -11.45 -11.57 25.82
CA ILE A 13 -10.50 -10.51 26.23
C ILE A 13 -9.40 -10.34 25.18
N LEU A 14 -8.78 -11.43 24.69
CA LEU A 14 -7.75 -11.37 23.66
C LEU A 14 -8.28 -10.76 22.37
N ASP A 15 -9.49 -11.12 21.91
CA ASP A 15 -10.12 -10.52 20.73
C ASP A 15 -10.35 -9.02 20.91
N LYS A 16 -10.76 -8.57 22.10
CA LYS A 16 -10.91 -7.14 22.40
C LYS A 16 -9.57 -6.42 22.34
N ILE A 17 -8.51 -6.99 22.93
CA ILE A 17 -7.16 -6.40 22.92
C ILE A 17 -6.65 -6.31 21.47
N ILE A 18 -6.72 -7.39 20.70
CA ILE A 18 -6.29 -7.42 19.30
C ILE A 18 -7.02 -6.34 18.50
N PHE A 19 -8.34 -6.25 18.64
CA PHE A 19 -9.13 -5.28 17.90
C PHE A 19 -8.85 -3.84 18.34
N SER A 20 -8.65 -3.59 19.63
CA SER A 20 -8.24 -2.27 20.15
C SER A 20 -6.88 -1.85 19.59
N CYS A 21 -5.90 -2.76 19.53
CA CYS A 21 -4.60 -2.49 18.92
C CYS A 21 -4.75 -2.17 17.41
N LEU A 22 -5.63 -2.85 16.68
CA LEU A 22 -5.89 -2.56 15.28
C LEU A 22 -6.57 -1.20 15.06
N ILE A 23 -7.50 -0.82 15.93
CA ILE A 23 -8.11 0.52 15.91
C ILE A 23 -7.04 1.59 16.21
N LEU A 24 -6.20 1.39 17.23
CA LEU A 24 -5.10 2.29 17.53
C LEU A 24 -4.13 2.39 16.35
N TYR A 25 -3.79 1.27 15.71
CA TYR A 25 -2.98 1.27 14.49
C TYR A 25 -3.59 2.15 13.39
N SER A 26 -4.89 2.02 13.11
CA SER A 26 -5.55 2.81 12.07
C SER A 26 -5.65 4.30 12.42
N LEU A 27 -5.86 4.65 13.70
CA LEU A 27 -5.93 6.03 14.18
C LEU A 27 -4.57 6.74 14.20
N THR A 28 -3.50 6.01 14.48
CA THR A 28 -2.17 6.57 14.70
C THR A 28 -1.22 6.31 13.53
N PHE A 29 -1.72 5.78 12.43
CA PHE A 29 -0.92 5.28 11.32
C PHE A 29 0.03 6.33 10.72
N LEU A 30 -0.43 7.56 10.56
CA LEU A 30 0.37 8.67 10.02
C LEU A 30 1.09 9.49 11.11
N LEU A 31 0.83 9.21 12.39
CA LEU A 31 1.54 9.85 13.48
C LEU A 31 2.89 9.15 13.70
N ASP A 32 3.95 9.89 13.97
CA ASP A 32 5.27 9.34 14.27
C ASP A 32 5.31 8.73 15.70
N ILE A 33 4.48 7.72 15.94
CA ILE A 33 4.42 7.01 17.20
C ILE A 33 5.31 5.77 17.13
N LYS A 34 6.28 5.65 18.03
CA LYS A 34 7.24 4.54 18.07
C LYS A 34 6.61 3.17 18.32
N ILE A 35 5.37 3.12 18.83
CA ILE A 35 4.66 1.86 19.13
C ILE A 35 4.02 1.33 17.85
N ASN A 36 4.43 0.14 17.44
CA ASN A 36 3.80 -0.56 16.32
C ASN A 36 2.63 -1.41 16.82
N PHE A 37 1.44 -0.82 16.84
CA PHE A 37 0.21 -1.49 17.30
C PHE A 37 -0.17 -2.71 16.45
N LEU A 38 0.24 -2.79 15.18
CA LEU A 38 -0.01 -3.97 14.35
C LEU A 38 0.81 -5.17 14.82
N THR A 39 2.09 -4.97 15.16
CA THR A 39 2.92 -6.05 15.74
C THR A 39 2.42 -6.44 17.11
N THR A 40 1.97 -5.49 17.91
CA THR A 40 1.35 -5.78 19.23
C THR A 40 0.09 -6.64 19.05
N ALA A 41 -0.80 -6.29 18.12
CA ALA A 41 -1.97 -7.11 17.78
C ALA A 41 -1.58 -8.52 17.36
N PHE A 42 -0.51 -8.66 16.58
CA PHE A 42 -0.01 -9.96 16.12
C PHE A 42 0.53 -10.82 17.27
N VAL A 43 1.27 -10.24 18.21
CA VAL A 43 1.76 -10.96 19.41
C VAL A 43 0.60 -11.52 20.22
N PHE A 44 -0.42 -10.70 20.54
CA PHE A 44 -1.62 -11.18 21.24
C PHE A 44 -2.40 -12.21 20.41
N GLY A 45 -2.34 -12.09 19.09
CA GLY A 45 -2.91 -13.08 18.20
C GLY A 45 -2.22 -14.43 18.23
N ILE A 46 -0.88 -14.47 18.29
CA ILE A 46 -0.13 -15.71 18.47
C ILE A 46 -0.50 -16.34 19.82
N ILE A 47 -0.58 -15.55 20.89
CA ILE A 47 -1.05 -16.03 22.19
C ILE A 47 -2.44 -16.67 22.07
N LYS A 48 -3.36 -16.04 21.35
CA LYS A 48 -4.70 -16.60 21.09
C LYS A 48 -4.63 -17.95 20.37
N LEU A 49 -3.73 -18.13 19.39
CA LEU A 49 -3.58 -19.39 18.64
C LEU A 49 -3.08 -20.56 19.52
N ILE A 50 -2.44 -20.29 20.65
CA ILE A 50 -2.09 -21.32 21.64
C ILE A 50 -3.35 -21.92 22.27
N PHE A 51 -4.38 -21.10 22.49
CA PHE A 51 -5.63 -21.53 23.13
C PHE A 51 -6.64 -22.11 22.15
N ILE A 52 -6.65 -21.64 20.89
CA ILE A 52 -7.61 -22.03 19.87
C ILE A 52 -6.97 -22.08 18.48
N ARG A 53 -7.18 -23.16 17.76
CA ARG A 53 -6.67 -23.31 16.38
C ARG A 53 -7.80 -23.01 15.40
N PRO A 54 -7.66 -21.99 14.53
CA PRO A 54 -8.64 -21.76 13.49
C PRO A 54 -8.58 -22.84 12.42
N GLN A 55 -9.74 -23.24 11.91
CA GLN A 55 -9.83 -23.97 10.66
C GLN A 55 -9.83 -22.95 9.52
N VAL A 56 -8.82 -23.01 8.68
CA VAL A 56 -8.61 -22.06 7.60
C VAL A 56 -8.79 -22.76 6.26
N ARG A 57 -9.68 -22.23 5.43
CA ARG A 57 -9.79 -22.61 4.01
C ARG A 57 -9.36 -21.43 3.16
N ILE A 58 -8.29 -21.61 2.39
CA ILE A 58 -7.73 -20.59 1.50
C ILE A 58 -7.97 -21.03 0.06
N ASN A 59 -8.30 -20.08 -0.81
CA ASN A 59 -8.29 -20.35 -2.24
C ASN A 59 -6.88 -20.77 -2.68
N SER A 60 -6.77 -21.98 -3.23
CA SER A 60 -5.48 -22.57 -3.56
C SER A 60 -4.65 -21.73 -4.53
N LYS A 61 -5.28 -21.10 -5.52
CA LYS A 61 -4.57 -20.27 -6.52
C LYS A 61 -3.86 -19.07 -5.89
N ILE A 62 -4.52 -18.34 -5.00
CA ILE A 62 -3.88 -17.21 -4.28
C ILE A 62 -2.72 -17.71 -3.42
N PHE A 63 -2.95 -18.79 -2.67
CA PHE A 63 -1.92 -19.36 -1.82
C PHE A 63 -0.67 -19.75 -2.63
N TYR A 64 -0.85 -20.48 -3.73
CA TYR A 64 0.26 -20.88 -4.58
C TYR A 64 0.97 -19.70 -5.26
N LEU A 65 0.26 -18.63 -5.65
CA LEU A 65 0.88 -17.44 -6.23
C LEU A 65 1.72 -16.67 -5.21
N ILE A 66 1.25 -16.54 -3.97
CA ILE A 66 2.04 -15.92 -2.89
C ILE A 66 3.28 -16.80 -2.59
N LEU A 67 3.08 -18.12 -2.48
CA LEU A 67 4.18 -19.05 -2.24
C LEU A 67 5.22 -19.03 -3.37
N LEU A 68 4.74 -19.04 -4.63
CA LEU A 68 5.62 -18.94 -5.82
C LEU A 68 6.43 -17.65 -5.79
N PHE A 69 5.78 -16.51 -5.50
CA PHE A 69 6.45 -15.22 -5.41
C PHE A 69 7.56 -15.24 -4.32
N ILE A 70 7.26 -15.74 -3.12
CA ILE A 70 8.22 -15.85 -2.04
C ILE A 70 9.37 -16.81 -2.40
N LEU A 71 9.05 -17.96 -3.02
CA LEU A 71 10.04 -18.94 -3.43
C LEU A 71 10.98 -18.37 -4.50
N CYS A 72 10.45 -17.75 -5.56
CA CYS A 72 11.26 -17.16 -6.62
C CYS A 72 12.18 -16.05 -6.09
N THR A 73 11.69 -15.19 -5.20
CA THR A 73 12.52 -14.15 -4.57
C THR A 73 13.56 -14.72 -3.61
N PHE A 74 13.28 -15.83 -2.95
CA PHE A 74 14.28 -16.53 -2.12
C PHE A 74 15.35 -17.22 -2.96
N LEU A 75 14.96 -17.88 -4.06
CA LEU A 75 15.91 -18.56 -4.96
C LEU A 75 16.94 -17.61 -5.55
N SER A 76 16.59 -16.33 -5.74
CA SER A 76 17.56 -15.32 -6.22
C SER A 76 18.70 -15.08 -5.23
N ILE A 77 18.50 -15.29 -3.92
CA ILE A 77 19.57 -15.16 -2.93
C ILE A 77 20.52 -16.35 -2.99
N VAL A 78 19.98 -17.55 -3.28
CA VAL A 78 20.74 -18.80 -3.25
C VAL A 78 21.51 -19.03 -4.55
N PHE A 79 20.92 -18.67 -5.69
CA PHE A 79 21.40 -19.05 -7.03
C PHE A 79 21.90 -17.88 -7.89
N ASN A 80 21.99 -16.64 -7.33
CA ASN A 80 22.67 -15.57 -8.07
C ASN A 80 24.17 -15.84 -8.16
N ASP A 81 24.77 -15.36 -9.23
CA ASP A 81 26.21 -15.54 -9.55
C ASP A 81 27.07 -14.30 -9.19
N VAL A 82 26.44 -13.27 -8.61
CA VAL A 82 27.09 -11.98 -8.32
C VAL A 82 27.66 -11.91 -6.92
N SER A 83 26.94 -12.47 -5.95
CA SER A 83 27.33 -12.40 -4.54
C SER A 83 27.23 -13.75 -3.86
N SER A 84 28.15 -14.02 -2.94
CA SER A 84 28.01 -15.15 -2.04
C SER A 84 26.79 -15.00 -1.14
N PHE A 85 26.16 -16.13 -0.81
CA PHE A 85 25.06 -16.17 0.16
C PHE A 85 25.46 -15.52 1.49
N SER A 86 24.75 -14.49 1.92
CA SER A 86 25.07 -13.72 3.12
C SER A 86 23.87 -13.57 4.06
N LEU A 87 24.14 -13.40 5.35
CA LEU A 87 23.13 -13.10 6.36
C LEU A 87 22.42 -11.77 6.10
N ASN A 88 23.12 -10.81 5.48
CA ASN A 88 22.56 -9.51 5.11
C ASN A 88 21.47 -9.66 4.04
N ASN A 89 21.69 -10.52 3.03
CA ASN A 89 20.70 -10.80 2.00
C ASN A 89 19.45 -11.47 2.57
N ILE A 90 19.62 -12.41 3.51
CA ILE A 90 18.49 -13.02 4.25
C ILE A 90 17.75 -11.98 5.08
N SER A 91 18.44 -11.10 5.79
CA SER A 91 17.82 -10.03 6.57
C SER A 91 17.02 -9.07 5.68
N THR A 92 17.57 -8.73 4.53
CA THR A 92 16.93 -7.89 3.51
C THR A 92 15.69 -8.58 2.94
N PHE A 93 15.79 -9.85 2.56
CA PHE A 93 14.66 -10.64 2.10
C PHE A 93 13.54 -10.70 3.15
N LYS A 94 13.88 -11.05 4.40
CA LYS A 94 12.94 -11.04 5.51
C LYS A 94 12.25 -9.70 5.66
N SER A 95 12.99 -8.60 5.59
CA SER A 95 12.44 -7.26 5.80
C SER A 95 11.55 -6.79 4.65
N ARG A 96 11.89 -7.12 3.39
CA ARG A 96 11.16 -6.66 2.20
C ARG A 96 9.98 -7.56 1.83
N PHE A 97 10.10 -8.87 1.99
CA PHE A 97 9.11 -9.83 1.47
C PHE A 97 8.34 -10.58 2.57
N ILE A 98 8.98 -10.96 3.68
CA ILE A 98 8.31 -11.75 4.73
C ILE A 98 7.62 -10.86 5.76
N SER A 99 8.33 -9.86 6.31
CA SER A 99 7.75 -9.00 7.36
C SER A 99 6.49 -8.26 6.94
N PRO A 100 6.33 -7.75 5.70
CA PRO A 100 5.10 -7.11 5.26
C PRO A 100 3.89 -8.05 5.18
N LEU A 101 4.09 -9.36 5.02
CA LEU A 101 3.03 -10.36 5.06
C LEU A 101 2.31 -10.40 6.41
N LEU A 102 2.88 -9.77 7.46
CA LEU A 102 2.17 -9.54 8.72
C LEU A 102 0.79 -8.91 8.48
N GLY A 103 0.68 -8.02 7.49
CA GLY A 103 -0.58 -7.39 7.11
C GLY A 103 -1.66 -8.41 6.72
N ILE A 104 -1.32 -9.43 5.95
CA ILE A 104 -2.30 -10.47 5.57
C ILE A 104 -2.45 -11.53 6.67
N PHE A 105 -1.40 -11.85 7.42
CA PHE A 105 -1.49 -12.86 8.47
C PHE A 105 -2.39 -12.46 9.63
N ILE A 106 -2.61 -11.15 9.87
CA ILE A 106 -3.53 -10.68 10.92
C ILE A 106 -4.96 -11.18 10.71
N ILE A 107 -5.36 -11.48 9.46
CA ILE A 107 -6.69 -12.01 9.16
C ILE A 107 -6.92 -13.41 9.75
N PHE A 108 -5.86 -14.20 9.92
CA PHE A 108 -5.94 -15.56 10.48
C PHE A 108 -6.06 -15.56 12.01
N ILE A 109 -5.72 -14.46 12.62
CA ILE A 109 -5.67 -14.30 14.08
C ILE A 109 -6.98 -13.72 14.61
N TYR A 110 -7.60 -12.80 13.85
CA TYR A 110 -8.82 -12.13 14.22
C TYR A 110 -9.92 -12.35 13.17
N SER A 111 -11.14 -12.68 13.64
CA SER A 111 -12.29 -12.92 12.76
C SER A 111 -12.87 -11.59 12.27
N PHE A 112 -12.39 -11.13 11.14
CA PHE A 112 -12.89 -9.91 10.52
C PHE A 112 -14.26 -10.10 9.89
N ASN A 113 -15.12 -9.12 10.07
CA ASN A 113 -16.38 -8.96 9.36
C ASN A 113 -16.46 -7.53 8.78
N LYS A 114 -17.46 -7.29 7.96
CA LYS A 114 -17.70 -5.99 7.31
C LYS A 114 -17.75 -4.83 8.32
N TYR A 115 -18.37 -5.05 9.48
CA TYR A 115 -18.53 -4.03 10.53
C TYR A 115 -17.18 -3.66 11.16
N ASN A 116 -16.35 -4.66 11.49
CA ASN A 116 -15.03 -4.44 12.08
C ASN A 116 -14.08 -3.74 11.10
N ILE A 117 -14.12 -4.15 9.83
CA ILE A 117 -13.32 -3.53 8.75
C ILE A 117 -13.74 -2.07 8.56
N ASN A 118 -15.04 -1.76 8.57
CA ASN A 118 -15.50 -0.38 8.48
C ASN A 118 -15.00 0.49 9.66
N LYS A 119 -14.90 -0.05 10.88
CA LYS A 119 -14.32 0.69 12.01
C LYS A 119 -12.85 1.03 11.79
N LEU A 120 -12.08 0.14 11.17
CA LEU A 120 -10.68 0.44 10.82
C LEU A 120 -10.60 1.55 9.77
N PHE A 121 -11.48 1.56 8.77
CA PHE A 121 -11.53 2.65 7.79
C PHE A 121 -11.93 3.99 8.41
N ILE A 122 -12.74 4.02 9.48
CA ILE A 122 -13.00 5.25 10.24
C ILE A 122 -11.69 5.74 10.90
N GLY A 123 -10.91 4.84 11.50
CA GLY A 123 -9.63 5.20 12.09
C GLY A 123 -8.64 5.77 11.05
N PHE A 124 -8.51 5.11 9.89
CA PHE A 124 -7.70 5.64 8.80
C PHE A 124 -8.20 7.00 8.29
N ALA A 125 -9.52 7.18 8.11
CA ALA A 125 -10.07 8.45 7.69
C ALA A 125 -9.71 9.59 8.67
N PHE A 126 -9.79 9.33 9.97
CA PHE A 126 -9.42 10.28 11.00
C PHE A 126 -7.91 10.61 10.97
N SER A 127 -7.04 9.59 10.87
CA SER A 127 -5.60 9.77 10.77
C SER A 127 -5.22 10.62 9.54
N PHE A 128 -5.83 10.33 8.38
CA PHE A 128 -5.61 11.10 7.16
C PHE A 128 -6.14 12.53 7.23
N PHE A 129 -7.29 12.72 7.85
CA PHE A 129 -7.85 14.05 8.06
C PHE A 129 -6.93 14.93 8.92
N ILE A 130 -6.46 14.41 10.05
CA ILE A 130 -5.55 15.13 10.95
C ILE A 130 -4.20 15.43 10.26
N ASN A 131 -3.63 14.44 9.55
CA ASN A 131 -2.38 14.67 8.82
C ASN A 131 -2.55 15.72 7.71
N ALA A 132 -3.67 15.71 6.99
CA ALA A 132 -3.94 16.72 5.97
C ALA A 132 -4.03 18.13 6.54
N LEU A 133 -4.67 18.30 7.70
CA LEU A 133 -4.68 19.60 8.41
C LEU A 133 -3.27 20.03 8.81
N ALA A 134 -2.42 19.10 9.24
CA ALA A 134 -1.03 19.42 9.58
C ALA A 134 -0.23 19.86 8.34
N VAL A 135 -0.39 19.18 7.19
CA VAL A 135 0.25 19.60 5.92
C VAL A 135 -0.22 20.98 5.48
N ILE A 136 -1.52 21.25 5.57
CA ILE A 136 -2.08 22.59 5.24
C ILE A 136 -1.52 23.65 6.17
N TYR A 137 -1.45 23.38 7.47
CA TYR A 137 -0.86 24.28 8.46
C TYR A 137 0.62 24.56 8.14
N GLN A 138 1.42 23.51 7.87
CA GLN A 138 2.82 23.65 7.46
C GLN A 138 2.98 24.51 6.21
N PHE A 139 2.12 24.35 5.23
CA PHE A 139 2.15 25.14 3.99
C PHE A 139 1.97 26.63 4.25
N PHE A 140 0.98 27.02 5.05
CA PHE A 140 0.72 28.43 5.33
C PHE A 140 1.72 29.05 6.30
N ASN A 141 2.38 28.27 7.16
CA ASN A 141 3.45 28.76 8.03
C ASN A 141 4.81 28.84 7.32
N GLY A 142 4.93 28.36 6.09
CA GLY A 142 6.19 28.32 5.36
C GLY A 142 7.18 27.29 5.89
N ASP A 143 6.71 26.28 6.61
CA ASP A 143 7.55 25.21 7.15
C ASP A 143 8.10 24.34 6.01
N ILE A 144 9.43 24.23 5.93
CA ILE A 144 10.12 23.33 4.98
C ILE A 144 10.73 22.19 5.80
N ILE A 145 10.07 21.02 5.81
CA ILE A 145 10.45 19.95 6.75
C ILE A 145 11.38 18.91 6.13
N SER A 146 11.38 18.69 4.82
CA SER A 146 12.33 17.75 4.21
C SER A 146 12.56 18.00 2.73
N TYR A 147 13.80 17.81 2.26
CA TYR A 147 14.22 17.87 0.85
C TYR A 147 13.60 19.03 0.04
N GLY A 148 13.80 20.25 0.50
CA GLY A 148 13.40 21.46 -0.22
C GLY A 148 11.96 21.88 0.06
N THR A 149 11.01 21.63 -0.82
CA THR A 149 9.63 22.17 -0.76
C THR A 149 8.56 21.15 -0.45
N ARG A 150 8.90 20.00 0.14
CA ARG A 150 7.95 18.90 0.37
C ARG A 150 7.48 18.89 1.82
N LEU A 151 6.16 18.89 1.99
CA LEU A 151 5.51 18.83 3.30
C LEU A 151 5.02 17.39 3.56
N THR A 152 5.01 16.98 4.82
CA THR A 152 4.68 15.60 5.21
C THR A 152 3.70 15.52 6.37
N GLY A 153 3.27 16.63 6.94
CA GLY A 153 2.45 16.66 8.14
C GLY A 153 3.21 16.07 9.33
N PHE A 154 2.64 15.07 9.96
CA PHE A 154 3.28 14.35 11.08
C PHE A 154 4.23 13.24 10.62
N ASN A 155 4.27 12.92 9.32
CA ASN A 155 5.12 11.87 8.80
C ASN A 155 6.50 12.41 8.41
N ASN A 156 7.56 11.68 8.75
CA ASN A 156 8.94 12.11 8.43
C ASN A 156 9.39 11.71 7.01
N SER A 157 8.54 10.98 6.25
CA SER A 157 8.86 10.49 4.90
C SER A 157 7.77 10.82 3.90
N TYR A 158 8.07 11.72 2.96
CA TYR A 158 7.16 12.03 1.86
C TYR A 158 6.91 10.83 0.93
N MET A 159 7.90 9.96 0.73
CA MET A 159 7.74 8.75 -0.11
C MET A 159 6.73 7.78 0.50
N LEU A 160 6.83 7.55 1.81
CA LEU A 160 5.88 6.72 2.54
C LEU A 160 4.48 7.32 2.47
N LEU A 161 4.35 8.63 2.68
CA LEU A 161 3.07 9.33 2.62
C LEU A 161 2.42 9.21 1.24
N CYS A 162 3.20 9.33 0.16
CA CYS A 162 2.73 9.11 -1.21
C CYS A 162 2.09 7.74 -1.41
N ALA A 163 2.81 6.69 -1.02
CA ALA A 163 2.34 5.31 -1.21
C ALA A 163 1.07 5.03 -0.41
N VAL A 164 0.98 5.52 0.83
CA VAL A 164 -0.20 5.29 1.67
C VAL A 164 -1.39 6.16 1.25
N ASN A 165 -1.17 7.38 0.74
CA ASN A 165 -2.21 8.19 0.11
C ASN A 165 -2.87 7.42 -1.05
N LEU A 166 -2.05 6.82 -1.92
CA LEU A 166 -2.54 6.04 -3.08
C LEU A 166 -3.15 4.69 -2.69
N LEU A 167 -2.83 4.13 -1.53
CA LEU A 167 -3.50 2.94 -1.02
C LEU A 167 -4.84 3.22 -0.36
N ILE A 168 -4.94 4.26 0.46
CA ILE A 168 -6.09 4.47 1.37
C ILE A 168 -7.13 5.41 0.80
N LEU A 169 -6.73 6.54 0.21
CA LEU A 169 -7.69 7.54 -0.26
C LEU A 169 -8.64 7.02 -1.35
N PRO A 170 -8.23 6.18 -2.32
CA PRO A 170 -9.17 5.57 -3.26
C PRO A 170 -10.23 4.70 -2.58
N ILE A 171 -9.87 3.95 -1.53
CA ILE A 171 -10.83 3.15 -0.76
C ILE A 171 -11.84 4.07 -0.08
N LEU A 172 -11.37 5.09 0.66
CA LEU A 172 -12.25 6.04 1.35
C LEU A 172 -13.17 6.76 0.36
N PHE A 173 -12.67 7.11 -0.84
CA PHE A 173 -13.47 7.78 -1.85
C PHE A 173 -14.57 6.89 -2.42
N VAL A 174 -14.29 5.62 -2.72
CA VAL A 174 -15.33 4.65 -3.11
C VAL A 174 -16.38 4.50 -2.01
N LEU A 175 -15.95 4.34 -0.74
CA LEU A 175 -16.87 4.22 0.40
C LEU A 175 -17.72 5.47 0.60
N ALA A 176 -17.21 6.66 0.23
CA ALA A 176 -17.90 7.92 0.32
C ALA A 176 -19.02 8.06 -0.73
N ILE A 177 -18.72 7.76 -2.01
CA ILE A 177 -19.62 8.12 -3.13
C ILE A 177 -20.46 6.95 -3.65
N HIS A 178 -19.98 5.71 -3.54
CA HIS A 178 -20.74 4.56 -4.02
C HIS A 178 -22.01 4.36 -3.17
N LYS A 179 -23.14 4.19 -3.85
CA LYS A 179 -24.43 3.95 -3.17
C LYS A 179 -24.41 2.58 -2.48
N SER A 180 -24.27 2.55 -1.17
CA SER A 180 -24.17 1.35 -0.34
C SER A 180 -24.91 1.52 0.99
N ASN A 181 -24.99 0.45 1.79
CA ASN A 181 -25.60 0.46 3.14
C ASN A 181 -24.70 1.14 4.20
N ILE A 182 -23.75 1.99 3.80
CA ILE A 182 -22.97 2.82 4.73
C ILE A 182 -23.82 4.01 5.16
N SER A 183 -23.83 4.32 6.46
CA SER A 183 -24.63 5.44 7.00
C SER A 183 -24.18 6.77 6.37
N TYR A 184 -25.14 7.70 6.24
CA TYR A 184 -24.85 9.03 5.69
C TYR A 184 -23.73 9.76 6.45
N LYS A 185 -23.74 9.66 7.80
CA LYS A 185 -22.69 10.28 8.65
C LYS A 185 -21.28 9.78 8.31
N LEU A 186 -21.12 8.48 8.07
CA LEU A 186 -19.82 7.90 7.69
C LEU A 186 -19.41 8.32 6.26
N ARG A 187 -20.35 8.36 5.33
CA ARG A 187 -20.08 8.85 3.98
C ARG A 187 -19.63 10.30 4.00
N LEU A 188 -20.27 11.13 4.82
CA LEU A 188 -19.89 12.52 5.01
C LEU A 188 -18.48 12.66 5.61
N LEU A 189 -18.14 11.84 6.62
CA LEU A 189 -16.78 11.80 7.18
C LEU A 189 -15.74 11.50 6.09
N TYR A 190 -15.97 10.47 5.28
CA TYR A 190 -15.05 10.11 4.19
C TYR A 190 -14.95 11.21 3.12
N LEU A 191 -16.07 11.86 2.75
CA LEU A 191 -16.05 12.99 1.81
C LEU A 191 -15.28 14.18 2.35
N ILE A 192 -15.46 14.55 3.62
CA ILE A 192 -14.71 15.63 4.26
C ILE A 192 -13.22 15.27 4.30
N THR A 193 -12.87 14.03 4.65
CA THR A 193 -11.48 13.56 4.63
C THR A 193 -10.88 13.72 3.23
N ILE A 194 -11.57 13.28 2.18
CA ILE A 194 -11.10 13.43 0.80
C ILE A 194 -10.95 14.90 0.43
N PHE A 195 -11.96 15.73 0.73
CA PHE A 195 -11.95 17.16 0.40
C PHE A 195 -10.73 17.88 1.02
N VAL A 196 -10.42 17.60 2.29
CA VAL A 196 -9.27 18.21 2.99
C VAL A 196 -7.93 17.62 2.50
N ASN A 197 -7.91 16.35 2.04
CA ASN A 197 -6.68 15.75 1.54
C ASN A 197 -6.28 16.24 0.13
N ILE A 198 -7.19 16.77 -0.70
CA ILE A 198 -6.82 17.28 -2.02
C ILE A 198 -5.81 18.42 -1.94
N PRO A 199 -6.04 19.54 -1.21
CA PRO A 199 -5.02 20.57 -1.05
C PRO A 199 -3.76 20.06 -0.35
N ALA A 200 -3.88 19.20 0.67
CA ALA A 200 -2.72 18.62 1.34
C ALA A 200 -1.81 17.88 0.36
N ILE A 201 -2.35 16.99 -0.48
CA ILE A 201 -1.61 16.26 -1.51
C ILE A 201 -0.93 17.20 -2.50
N ILE A 202 -1.59 18.29 -2.89
CA ILE A 202 -1.01 19.28 -3.79
C ILE A 202 0.18 19.97 -3.11
N PHE A 203 0.05 20.32 -1.84
CA PHE A 203 1.11 20.98 -1.05
C PHE A 203 2.25 20.01 -0.66
N GLU A 204 2.01 18.69 -0.57
CA GLU A 204 3.06 17.67 -0.45
C GLU A 204 4.03 17.65 -1.63
N ASN A 205 3.63 18.25 -2.75
CA ASN A 205 4.48 18.50 -3.91
C ASN A 205 5.04 17.23 -4.56
N THR A 206 4.23 16.18 -4.70
CA THR A 206 4.66 14.87 -5.20
C THR A 206 3.91 14.45 -6.46
N ARG A 207 4.63 14.46 -7.60
CA ARG A 207 4.10 14.24 -8.97
C ARG A 207 3.30 12.96 -9.14
N ILE A 208 3.77 11.83 -8.58
CA ILE A 208 3.12 10.52 -8.77
C ILE A 208 1.74 10.46 -8.11
N VAL A 209 1.55 11.16 -6.99
CA VAL A 209 0.25 11.23 -6.32
C VAL A 209 -0.74 12.03 -7.16
N TYR A 210 -0.29 13.12 -7.82
CA TYR A 210 -1.11 13.88 -8.74
C TYR A 210 -1.64 12.99 -9.88
N LEU A 211 -0.74 12.20 -10.50
CA LEU A 211 -1.10 11.27 -11.56
C LEU A 211 -2.04 10.16 -11.04
N GLY A 212 -1.70 9.55 -9.92
CA GLY A 212 -2.49 8.46 -9.36
C GLY A 212 -3.92 8.89 -9.02
N ILE A 213 -4.08 10.02 -8.33
CA ILE A 213 -5.40 10.56 -7.97
C ILE A 213 -6.11 11.12 -9.20
N GLY A 214 -5.40 11.82 -10.08
CA GLY A 214 -5.95 12.38 -11.32
C GLY A 214 -6.52 11.32 -12.27
N ILE A 215 -5.98 10.11 -12.27
CA ILE A 215 -6.49 8.98 -13.05
C ILE A 215 -7.58 8.22 -12.28
N VAL A 216 -7.29 7.87 -11.02
CA VAL A 216 -8.13 6.91 -10.29
C VAL A 216 -9.44 7.53 -9.80
N PHE A 217 -9.44 8.80 -9.35
CA PHE A 217 -10.66 9.43 -8.83
C PHE A 217 -11.74 9.65 -9.90
N PRO A 218 -11.44 10.13 -11.12
CA PRO A 218 -12.43 10.14 -12.20
C PRO A 218 -12.99 8.75 -12.52
N LEU A 219 -12.16 7.71 -12.53
CA LEU A 219 -12.63 6.33 -12.72
C LEU A 219 -13.58 5.89 -11.59
N ILE A 220 -13.23 6.17 -10.33
CA ILE A 220 -14.11 5.89 -9.19
C ILE A 220 -15.47 6.58 -9.37
N ILE A 221 -15.50 7.85 -9.77
CA ILE A 221 -16.73 8.61 -10.00
C ILE A 221 -17.56 7.94 -11.11
N LEU A 222 -16.93 7.60 -12.23
CA LEU A 222 -17.60 6.96 -13.37
C LEU A 222 -18.22 5.60 -13.04
N PHE A 223 -17.52 4.78 -12.20
CA PHE A 223 -18.02 3.46 -11.82
C PHE A 223 -18.98 3.49 -10.61
N SER A 224 -18.91 4.52 -9.76
CA SER A 224 -19.77 4.63 -8.58
C SER A 224 -21.10 5.34 -8.86
N ILE A 225 -21.14 6.29 -9.78
CA ILE A 225 -22.33 7.11 -10.08
C ILE A 225 -23.00 6.57 -11.34
N LYS A 226 -24.24 6.04 -11.18
CA LYS A 226 -25.00 5.43 -12.30
C LYS A 226 -25.37 6.44 -13.37
N ASN A 227 -25.78 7.66 -13.00
CA ASN A 227 -26.12 8.72 -13.95
C ASN A 227 -24.83 9.37 -14.46
N LYS A 228 -24.51 9.15 -15.75
CA LYS A 228 -23.26 9.61 -16.37
C LYS A 228 -23.15 11.13 -16.47
N TYR A 229 -24.25 11.84 -16.66
CA TYR A 229 -24.24 13.32 -16.63
C TYR A 229 -23.83 13.84 -15.26
N LYS A 230 -24.39 13.27 -14.17
CA LYS A 230 -24.00 13.64 -12.80
C LYS A 230 -22.53 13.26 -12.53
N ALA A 231 -22.05 12.13 -13.06
CA ALA A 231 -20.66 11.73 -12.94
C ALA A 231 -19.73 12.74 -13.61
N ILE A 232 -20.04 13.17 -14.84
CA ILE A 232 -19.26 14.16 -15.58
C ILE A 232 -19.23 15.50 -14.82
N ILE A 233 -20.39 15.98 -14.34
CA ILE A 233 -20.47 17.22 -13.55
C ILE A 233 -19.58 17.10 -12.31
N PHE A 234 -19.62 15.97 -11.62
CA PHE A 234 -18.80 15.76 -10.43
C PHE A 234 -17.30 15.71 -10.74
N ILE A 235 -16.90 15.12 -11.88
CA ILE A 235 -15.52 15.16 -12.36
C ILE A 235 -15.08 16.60 -12.66
N ILE A 236 -15.93 17.38 -13.33
CA ILE A 236 -15.63 18.80 -13.63
C ILE A 236 -15.44 19.59 -12.32
N LEU A 237 -16.36 19.46 -11.38
CA LEU A 237 -16.25 20.14 -10.07
C LEU A 237 -15.01 19.73 -9.30
N PHE A 238 -14.68 18.44 -9.31
CA PHE A 238 -13.46 17.91 -8.70
C PHE A 238 -12.20 18.48 -9.36
N SER A 239 -12.18 18.56 -10.70
CA SER A 239 -11.06 19.13 -11.46
C SER A 239 -10.91 20.62 -11.20
N LEU A 240 -12.00 21.37 -11.17
CA LEU A 240 -11.98 22.81 -10.83
C LEU A 240 -11.48 23.05 -9.41
N TYR A 241 -11.91 22.26 -8.45
CA TYR A 241 -11.42 22.33 -7.07
C TYR A 241 -9.92 22.05 -6.98
N SER A 242 -9.45 20.98 -7.64
CA SER A 242 -8.02 20.66 -7.67
C SER A 242 -7.22 21.76 -8.36
N TYR A 243 -7.72 22.31 -9.46
CA TYR A 243 -7.10 23.44 -10.16
C TYR A 243 -6.97 24.67 -9.24
N ALA A 244 -8.04 25.02 -8.54
CA ALA A 244 -7.99 26.13 -7.57
C ALA A 244 -6.93 25.91 -6.47
N CYS A 245 -6.77 24.69 -5.98
CA CYS A 245 -5.72 24.34 -5.02
C CYS A 245 -4.31 24.49 -5.63
N PHE A 246 -4.11 24.12 -6.90
CA PHE A 246 -2.84 24.33 -7.60
C PHE A 246 -2.48 25.81 -7.74
N GLN A 247 -3.46 26.71 -7.97
CA GLN A 247 -3.22 28.15 -8.07
C GLN A 247 -2.72 28.77 -6.77
N ILE A 248 -3.00 28.16 -5.62
CA ILE A 248 -2.51 28.60 -4.31
C ILE A 248 -1.02 28.26 -4.13
N SER A 249 -0.51 27.21 -4.82
CA SER A 249 0.87 26.73 -4.70
C SER A 249 1.64 26.81 -6.02
N PRO A 250 2.37 27.90 -6.29
CA PRO A 250 3.17 28.04 -7.52
C PRO A 250 4.21 26.92 -7.70
N THR A 251 4.81 26.45 -6.60
CA THR A 251 5.78 25.35 -6.62
C THR A 251 5.13 24.03 -7.07
N SER A 252 3.92 23.73 -6.63
CA SER A 252 3.17 22.55 -7.05
C SER A 252 2.73 22.64 -8.51
N THR A 253 2.32 23.82 -8.96
CA THR A 253 1.99 24.09 -10.36
C THR A 253 3.19 23.88 -11.28
N GLN A 254 4.36 24.40 -10.92
CA GLN A 254 5.60 24.17 -11.66
C GLN A 254 5.99 22.68 -11.68
N ARG A 255 5.86 21.98 -10.54
CA ARG A 255 6.14 20.52 -10.51
C ARG A 255 5.14 19.71 -11.32
N PHE A 256 3.88 20.11 -11.38
CA PHE A 256 2.87 19.48 -12.23
C PHE A 256 3.20 19.69 -13.72
N SER A 257 3.54 20.90 -14.16
CA SER A 257 3.91 21.17 -15.56
C SER A 257 5.17 20.40 -16.00
N ASN A 258 6.07 20.10 -15.07
CA ASN A 258 7.31 19.35 -15.34
C ASN A 258 7.18 17.82 -15.15
N ILE A 259 5.97 17.26 -15.08
CA ILE A 259 5.79 15.80 -14.89
C ILE A 259 6.47 14.98 -15.99
N THR A 260 6.36 15.44 -17.24
CA THR A 260 6.91 14.75 -18.42
C THR A 260 8.32 15.19 -18.82
N THR A 261 8.88 16.17 -18.12
CA THR A 261 10.21 16.68 -18.45
C THR A 261 11.28 15.66 -18.05
N THR A 262 12.07 15.18 -19.02
CA THR A 262 13.08 14.13 -18.84
C THR A 262 14.49 14.57 -19.21
N ASN A 263 14.69 15.86 -19.47
CA ASN A 263 15.99 16.41 -19.82
C ASN A 263 16.84 16.69 -18.55
N LYS A 264 18.12 17.08 -18.75
CA LYS A 264 19.04 17.42 -17.66
C LYS A 264 18.55 18.52 -16.75
N ASN A 265 17.57 19.32 -17.17
CA ASN A 265 16.97 20.38 -16.39
C ASN A 265 15.99 19.86 -15.30
N ASP A 266 15.41 18.65 -15.51
CA ASP A 266 14.73 17.92 -14.42
C ASP A 266 15.58 16.73 -13.95
N PHE A 267 16.54 17.04 -13.12
CA PHE A 267 17.51 16.07 -12.62
C PHE A 267 16.87 14.84 -11.96
N SER A 268 15.72 15.00 -11.30
CA SER A 268 15.02 13.89 -10.63
C SER A 268 14.47 12.84 -11.61
N ASN A 269 13.86 13.25 -12.74
CA ASN A 269 13.37 12.30 -13.75
C ASN A 269 14.54 11.70 -14.56
N TYR A 270 15.55 12.51 -14.86
CA TYR A 270 16.73 12.07 -15.57
C TYR A 270 17.49 10.99 -14.77
N GLN A 271 17.67 11.17 -13.46
CA GLN A 271 18.28 10.16 -12.59
C GLN A 271 17.51 8.84 -12.62
N ARG A 272 16.17 8.87 -12.65
CA ARG A 272 15.38 7.62 -12.77
C ARG A 272 15.69 6.87 -14.06
N ILE A 273 15.80 7.56 -15.19
CA ILE A 273 16.15 6.94 -16.47
C ILE A 273 17.50 6.23 -16.37
N LEU A 274 18.50 6.89 -15.80
CA LEU A 274 19.83 6.29 -15.60
C LEU A 274 19.78 5.04 -14.68
N MET A 275 19.02 5.10 -13.59
CA MET A 275 18.81 3.93 -12.72
C MET A 275 18.07 2.80 -13.44
N TRP A 276 17.10 3.12 -14.30
CA TRP A 276 16.36 2.13 -15.08
C TRP A 276 17.25 1.44 -16.12
N GLU A 277 18.13 2.21 -16.82
CA GLU A 277 19.11 1.67 -17.75
C GLU A 277 20.11 0.73 -17.05
N SER A 278 20.61 1.13 -15.86
CA SER A 278 21.48 0.27 -15.06
C SER A 278 20.79 -1.01 -14.61
N SER A 279 19.51 -0.90 -14.17
CA SER A 279 18.73 -2.07 -13.77
C SER A 279 18.41 -3.02 -14.92
N LEU A 280 18.19 -2.49 -16.13
CA LEU A 280 18.01 -3.32 -17.34
C LEU A 280 19.31 -4.04 -17.72
N LYS A 281 20.47 -3.39 -17.61
CA LYS A 281 21.77 -4.04 -17.81
C LYS A 281 22.00 -5.17 -16.82
N MET A 282 21.77 -4.92 -15.52
CA MET A 282 21.83 -5.96 -14.48
C MET A 282 20.92 -7.15 -14.82
N PHE A 283 19.71 -6.92 -15.31
CA PHE A 283 18.78 -7.98 -15.71
C PHE A 283 19.29 -8.73 -16.96
N ILE A 284 19.84 -8.04 -17.96
CA ILE A 284 20.35 -8.66 -19.20
C ILE A 284 21.55 -9.56 -18.88
N ASP A 285 22.43 -9.11 -18.02
CA ASP A 285 23.64 -9.87 -17.63
C ASP A 285 23.30 -11.06 -16.71
N HIS A 286 22.25 -10.92 -15.86
CA HIS A 286 21.81 -11.94 -14.88
C HIS A 286 20.32 -12.29 -15.04
N PRO A 287 19.87 -12.89 -16.17
CA PRO A 287 18.45 -12.93 -16.54
C PRO A 287 17.59 -13.90 -15.70
N ILE A 288 18.14 -14.97 -15.14
CA ILE A 288 17.33 -16.04 -14.48
C ILE A 288 17.05 -15.69 -13.02
N PHE A 289 18.08 -15.45 -12.22
CA PHE A 289 18.00 -15.21 -10.78
C PHE A 289 18.29 -13.76 -10.38
N GLY A 290 18.69 -12.90 -11.34
CA GLY A 290 19.10 -11.54 -11.06
C GLY A 290 20.44 -11.48 -10.29
N ILE A 291 20.76 -10.27 -9.84
CA ILE A 291 21.96 -10.00 -9.02
C ILE A 291 21.83 -10.40 -7.55
N GLY A 292 20.68 -10.96 -7.14
CA GLY A 292 20.34 -11.30 -5.76
C GLY A 292 19.69 -10.14 -4.98
N VAL A 293 18.72 -10.48 -4.12
CA VAL A 293 17.99 -9.51 -3.29
C VAL A 293 18.95 -8.74 -2.39
N GLY A 294 18.86 -7.41 -2.44
CA GLY A 294 19.64 -6.50 -1.60
C GLY A 294 20.95 -6.02 -2.20
N ASN A 295 21.34 -6.53 -3.36
CA ASN A 295 22.62 -6.19 -3.99
C ASN A 295 22.54 -5.01 -4.97
N TRP A 296 21.31 -4.47 -5.22
CA TRP A 296 21.12 -3.42 -6.23
C TRP A 296 22.01 -2.19 -6.00
N HIS A 297 22.09 -1.70 -4.78
CA HIS A 297 22.89 -0.52 -4.44
C HIS A 297 24.38 -0.72 -4.71
N GLU A 298 24.92 -1.85 -4.24
CA GLU A 298 26.33 -2.18 -4.44
C GLU A 298 26.66 -2.30 -5.94
N GLN A 299 25.86 -3.06 -6.68
CA GLN A 299 26.05 -3.24 -8.12
C GLN A 299 25.90 -1.93 -8.91
N TYR A 300 24.93 -1.08 -8.52
CA TYR A 300 24.73 0.23 -9.12
C TYR A 300 25.95 1.15 -8.93
N THR A 301 26.59 1.10 -7.78
CA THR A 301 27.74 1.99 -7.45
C THR A 301 29.09 1.46 -7.92
N THR A 302 29.20 0.15 -8.19
CA THR A 302 30.47 -0.49 -8.59
C THR A 302 30.50 -0.86 -10.07
N ASN A 303 29.60 -1.73 -10.53
CA ASN A 303 29.66 -2.38 -11.85
C ASN A 303 28.75 -1.71 -12.89
N TYR A 304 27.64 -1.11 -12.47
CA TYR A 304 26.62 -0.51 -13.36
C TYR A 304 26.47 0.99 -13.15
N THR A 305 27.54 1.66 -12.75
CA THR A 305 27.56 3.10 -12.53
C THR A 305 27.23 3.84 -13.82
N PRO A 306 26.25 4.77 -13.80
CA PRO A 306 25.95 5.57 -14.97
C PRO A 306 27.05 6.56 -15.28
N PRO A 307 27.18 7.06 -16.55
CA PRO A 307 28.24 7.96 -16.96
C PRO A 307 28.20 9.34 -16.27
N ILE A 308 27.07 9.68 -15.66
CA ILE A 308 26.91 10.92 -14.90
C ILE A 308 26.66 10.56 -13.44
N LYS A 309 27.40 11.21 -12.53
CA LYS A 309 27.27 11.00 -11.10
C LYS A 309 25.81 11.30 -10.66
N THR A 310 25.16 10.27 -10.14
CA THR A 310 23.81 10.34 -9.53
C THR A 310 23.92 10.43 -8.02
N GLY A 311 22.78 10.62 -7.34
CA GLY A 311 22.71 10.51 -5.90
C GLY A 311 22.97 9.07 -5.39
N ASP A 312 23.07 8.92 -4.09
CA ASP A 312 23.20 7.63 -3.42
C ASP A 312 21.82 6.94 -3.32
N PHE A 313 21.52 6.06 -4.28
CA PHE A 313 20.24 5.37 -4.39
C PHE A 313 20.36 3.89 -4.02
N TYR A 314 19.33 3.38 -3.33
CA TYR A 314 19.25 1.99 -2.86
C TYR A 314 18.33 1.10 -3.70
N HIS A 315 17.67 1.67 -4.70
CA HIS A 315 16.74 0.96 -5.60
C HIS A 315 16.39 1.83 -6.83
N PRO A 316 15.91 1.25 -7.94
CA PRO A 316 15.71 1.97 -9.20
C PRO A 316 14.44 2.85 -9.25
N HIS A 317 13.70 3.04 -8.17
CA HIS A 317 12.42 3.75 -8.19
C HIS A 317 11.42 3.20 -9.22
N ASN A 318 11.40 1.90 -9.41
CA ASN A 318 10.44 1.15 -10.23
C ASN A 318 10.42 -0.30 -9.74
N VAL A 319 9.25 -0.77 -9.29
CA VAL A 319 9.13 -2.11 -8.70
C VAL A 319 9.45 -3.21 -9.69
N LEU A 320 8.97 -3.11 -10.95
CA LEU A 320 9.21 -4.15 -11.94
C LEU A 320 10.70 -4.27 -12.28
N LEU A 321 11.38 -3.15 -12.49
CA LEU A 321 12.81 -3.12 -12.75
C LEU A 321 13.62 -3.59 -11.53
N ASN A 322 13.18 -3.25 -10.33
CA ASN A 322 13.79 -3.76 -9.11
C ASN A 322 13.65 -5.29 -8.99
N MET A 323 12.46 -5.82 -9.30
CA MET A 323 12.25 -7.27 -9.31
C MET A 323 13.07 -7.96 -10.39
N LEU A 324 13.10 -7.43 -11.63
CA LEU A 324 13.88 -8.02 -12.71
C LEU A 324 15.38 -7.98 -12.44
N SER A 325 15.91 -6.86 -11.96
CA SER A 325 17.35 -6.75 -11.67
C SER A 325 17.78 -7.60 -10.48
N GLU A 326 17.05 -7.57 -9.36
CA GLU A 326 17.45 -8.32 -8.16
C GLU A 326 17.06 -9.81 -8.19
N THR A 327 15.93 -10.18 -8.85
CA THR A 327 15.37 -11.54 -8.78
C THR A 327 15.18 -12.22 -10.14
N GLY A 328 15.67 -11.59 -11.21
CA GLY A 328 15.59 -12.11 -12.56
C GLY A 328 14.17 -12.29 -13.09
N ILE A 329 14.06 -13.06 -14.18
CA ILE A 329 12.78 -13.34 -14.84
C ILE A 329 11.80 -14.11 -13.93
N LEU A 330 12.33 -14.99 -13.05
CA LEU A 330 11.52 -15.80 -12.15
C LEU A 330 10.78 -14.94 -11.13
N GLY A 331 11.49 -14.03 -10.47
CA GLY A 331 10.87 -13.09 -9.53
C GLY A 331 9.97 -12.08 -10.23
N GLY A 332 10.42 -11.51 -11.35
CA GLY A 332 9.62 -10.56 -12.14
C GLY A 332 8.30 -11.15 -12.63
N ILE A 333 8.30 -12.36 -13.21
CA ILE A 333 7.08 -13.04 -13.66
C ILE A 333 6.18 -13.41 -12.48
N SER A 334 6.74 -13.94 -11.37
CA SER A 334 5.94 -14.30 -10.21
C SER A 334 5.24 -13.08 -9.59
N TYR A 335 5.90 -11.91 -9.55
CA TYR A 335 5.30 -10.63 -9.17
C TYR A 335 4.14 -10.25 -10.11
N LEU A 336 4.36 -10.27 -11.42
CA LEU A 336 3.32 -9.93 -12.40
C LEU A 336 2.12 -10.87 -12.31
N LEU A 337 2.33 -12.18 -12.22
CA LEU A 337 1.26 -13.17 -12.08
C LEU A 337 0.41 -12.92 -10.82
N LEU A 338 1.06 -12.60 -9.70
CA LEU A 338 0.37 -12.27 -8.46
C LEU A 338 -0.53 -11.03 -8.63
N PHE A 339 0.02 -9.93 -9.15
CA PHE A 339 -0.74 -8.69 -9.34
C PHE A 339 -1.86 -8.85 -10.37
N LEU A 340 -1.59 -9.48 -11.51
CA LEU A 340 -2.60 -9.76 -12.54
C LEU A 340 -3.74 -10.64 -11.99
N TYR A 341 -3.43 -11.61 -11.14
CA TYR A 341 -4.46 -12.42 -10.52
C TYR A 341 -5.30 -11.63 -9.50
N LEU A 342 -4.69 -10.74 -8.70
CA LEU A 342 -5.42 -9.85 -7.81
C LEU A 342 -6.35 -8.89 -8.58
N TYR A 343 -5.90 -8.35 -9.71
CA TYR A 343 -6.75 -7.59 -10.62
C TYR A 343 -7.90 -8.44 -11.18
N TYR A 344 -7.58 -9.62 -11.71
CA TYR A 344 -8.57 -10.53 -12.29
C TYR A 344 -9.71 -10.83 -11.30
N ILE A 345 -9.40 -11.30 -10.09
CA ILE A 345 -10.43 -11.65 -9.12
C ILE A 345 -11.24 -10.44 -8.63
N SER A 346 -10.61 -9.28 -8.51
CA SER A 346 -11.28 -8.08 -8.04
C SER A 346 -12.19 -7.48 -9.11
N ILE A 347 -11.76 -7.43 -10.37
CA ILE A 347 -12.57 -7.01 -11.51
C ILE A 347 -13.74 -8.00 -11.71
N TYR A 348 -13.47 -9.30 -11.71
CA TYR A 348 -14.49 -10.34 -11.83
C TYR A 348 -15.59 -10.20 -10.78
N ASN A 349 -15.21 -10.04 -9.50
CA ASN A 349 -16.18 -9.88 -8.43
C ASN A 349 -16.97 -8.56 -8.55
N TYR A 350 -16.32 -7.46 -8.93
CA TYR A 350 -17.02 -6.21 -9.16
C TYR A 350 -18.04 -6.33 -10.29
N LEU A 351 -17.64 -6.86 -11.44
CA LEU A 351 -18.55 -7.01 -12.58
C LEU A 351 -19.72 -7.96 -12.30
N LYS A 352 -19.47 -9.06 -11.58
CA LYS A 352 -20.50 -10.07 -11.28
C LYS A 352 -21.43 -9.67 -10.14
N LYS A 353 -20.92 -9.04 -9.07
CA LYS A 353 -21.66 -8.78 -7.83
C LYS A 353 -21.93 -7.31 -7.56
N GLN A 354 -21.33 -6.40 -8.34
CA GLN A 354 -21.33 -4.95 -8.08
C GLN A 354 -20.92 -4.61 -6.63
N ASP A 355 -19.96 -5.39 -6.10
CA ASP A 355 -19.51 -5.27 -4.72
C ASP A 355 -18.64 -4.03 -4.52
N ILE A 356 -19.03 -3.18 -3.57
CA ILE A 356 -18.34 -1.93 -3.25
C ILE A 356 -16.89 -2.17 -2.80
N PHE A 357 -16.63 -3.24 -2.05
CA PHE A 357 -15.28 -3.51 -1.56
C PHE A 357 -14.36 -4.00 -2.68
N SER A 358 -14.91 -4.66 -3.69
CA SER A 358 -14.16 -5.00 -4.91
C SER A 358 -13.77 -3.75 -5.69
N LEU A 359 -14.69 -2.78 -5.87
CA LEU A 359 -14.37 -1.50 -6.49
C LEU A 359 -13.33 -0.73 -5.69
N ALA A 360 -13.48 -0.67 -4.35
CA ALA A 360 -12.54 0.00 -3.47
C ALA A 360 -11.13 -0.62 -3.57
N TYR A 361 -11.06 -1.95 -3.58
CA TYR A 361 -9.78 -2.66 -3.70
C TYR A 361 -9.13 -2.48 -5.07
N ILE A 362 -9.90 -2.58 -6.18
CA ILE A 362 -9.38 -2.31 -7.53
C ILE A 362 -8.80 -0.90 -7.62
N SER A 363 -9.52 0.08 -7.10
CA SER A 363 -9.11 1.49 -7.15
C SER A 363 -7.82 1.72 -6.35
N SER A 364 -7.71 1.12 -5.17
CA SER A 364 -6.49 1.14 -4.36
C SER A 364 -5.33 0.44 -5.07
N LEU A 365 -5.57 -0.76 -5.62
CA LEU A 365 -4.58 -1.54 -6.35
C LEU A 365 -4.05 -0.77 -7.56
N LEU A 366 -4.93 -0.11 -8.34
CA LEU A 366 -4.56 0.68 -9.49
C LEU A 366 -3.70 1.89 -9.09
N ALA A 367 -4.13 2.65 -8.09
CA ALA A 367 -3.38 3.81 -7.62
C ALA A 367 -2.00 3.40 -7.07
N TYR A 368 -1.93 2.30 -6.34
CA TYR A 368 -0.67 1.76 -5.83
C TYR A 368 0.24 1.23 -6.95
N THR A 369 -0.32 0.58 -7.98
CA THR A 369 0.44 0.13 -9.16
C THR A 369 1.04 1.33 -9.91
N ILE A 370 0.29 2.44 -10.06
CA ILE A 370 0.81 3.68 -10.64
C ILE A 370 2.02 4.19 -9.82
N ASN A 371 1.94 4.16 -8.49
CA ASN A 371 3.09 4.51 -7.65
C ASN A 371 4.29 3.58 -7.90
N CYS A 372 4.06 2.28 -8.00
CA CYS A 372 5.10 1.28 -8.24
C CYS A 372 5.86 1.44 -9.58
N LEU A 373 5.31 2.22 -10.53
CA LEU A 373 6.00 2.55 -11.79
C LEU A 373 7.12 3.58 -11.62
N THR A 374 7.05 4.40 -10.58
CA THR A 374 8.02 5.50 -10.36
C THR A 374 8.65 5.47 -8.97
N ASP A 375 8.35 4.43 -8.18
CA ASP A 375 8.98 4.18 -6.89
C ASP A 375 8.93 2.68 -6.55
N SER A 376 9.89 2.18 -5.75
CA SER A 376 9.97 0.76 -5.39
C SER A 376 9.21 0.44 -4.09
N MET A 377 7.98 0.98 -3.94
CA MET A 377 7.19 0.92 -2.70
C MET A 377 6.66 -0.47 -2.31
N PHE A 378 6.85 -1.47 -3.16
CA PHE A 378 6.46 -2.85 -2.85
C PHE A 378 7.65 -3.71 -2.39
N CYS A 379 8.86 -3.46 -2.89
CA CYS A 379 10.03 -4.29 -2.63
C CYS A 379 11.33 -3.49 -2.35
N GLY A 380 11.25 -2.17 -2.22
CA GLY A 380 12.41 -1.31 -1.99
C GLY A 380 12.94 -1.37 -0.55
N HIS A 381 14.10 -0.72 -0.34
CA HIS A 381 14.75 -0.61 0.95
C HIS A 381 13.90 0.22 1.95
N ASN A 382 13.79 -0.26 3.19
CA ASN A 382 13.09 0.43 4.31
C ASN A 382 11.59 0.77 4.12
N ILE A 383 10.87 0.08 3.22
CA ILE A 383 9.48 0.41 2.85
C ILE A 383 8.48 -0.62 3.42
N LYS A 384 8.64 -0.99 4.68
CA LYS A 384 7.76 -2.02 5.30
C LYS A 384 6.30 -1.59 5.40
N SER A 385 6.04 -0.32 5.69
CA SER A 385 4.71 0.15 6.06
C SER A 385 3.69 0.13 4.89
N PRO A 386 3.98 0.70 3.70
CA PRO A 386 3.04 0.62 2.57
C PRO A 386 2.77 -0.81 2.10
N THR A 387 3.81 -1.66 2.04
CA THR A 387 3.66 -3.07 1.64
C THR A 387 2.85 -3.85 2.66
N THR A 388 3.02 -3.57 3.97
CA THR A 388 2.20 -4.18 5.03
C THR A 388 0.73 -3.78 4.90
N LEU A 389 0.43 -2.51 4.60
CA LEU A 389 -0.94 -2.05 4.32
C LEU A 389 -1.53 -2.68 3.06
N PHE A 390 -0.74 -2.80 1.99
CA PHE A 390 -1.16 -3.50 0.78
C PHE A 390 -1.62 -4.92 1.11
N TRP A 391 -0.83 -5.67 1.90
CA TRP A 391 -1.18 -7.01 2.32
C TRP A 391 -2.38 -7.05 3.28
N LEU A 392 -2.54 -6.05 4.16
CA LEU A 392 -3.69 -5.93 5.05
C LEU A 392 -4.99 -5.74 4.24
N PHE A 393 -5.00 -4.83 3.27
CA PHE A 393 -6.17 -4.59 2.43
C PHE A 393 -6.46 -5.75 1.49
N THR A 394 -5.42 -6.42 0.97
CA THR A 394 -5.56 -7.68 0.25
C THR A 394 -6.24 -8.72 1.13
N GLY A 395 -5.82 -8.87 2.38
CA GLY A 395 -6.45 -9.77 3.35
C GLY A 395 -7.92 -9.45 3.60
N PHE A 396 -8.28 -8.19 3.82
CA PHE A 396 -9.68 -7.76 3.99
C PHE A 396 -10.52 -8.09 2.75
N TYR A 397 -9.99 -7.80 1.56
CA TYR A 397 -10.64 -8.14 0.31
C TYR A 397 -10.91 -9.65 0.18
N LEU A 398 -9.91 -10.49 0.50
CA LEU A 398 -10.02 -11.94 0.41
C LEU A 398 -11.06 -12.53 1.37
N ILE A 399 -11.14 -12.03 2.60
CA ILE A 399 -12.16 -12.46 3.56
C ILE A 399 -13.56 -12.03 3.12
N LEU A 400 -13.73 -10.75 2.76
CA LEU A 400 -15.04 -10.22 2.38
C LEU A 400 -15.62 -10.93 1.15
N ASN A 401 -14.78 -11.37 0.24
CA ASN A 401 -15.16 -12.12 -0.95
C ASN A 401 -15.07 -13.65 -0.80
N LYS A 402 -14.85 -14.15 0.42
CA LYS A 402 -14.81 -15.59 0.76
C LYS A 402 -13.70 -16.39 0.04
N TYR A 403 -12.63 -15.74 -0.40
CA TYR A 403 -11.40 -16.44 -0.85
C TYR A 403 -10.62 -17.03 0.32
N VAL A 404 -10.79 -16.46 1.50
CA VAL A 404 -10.33 -17.01 2.77
C VAL A 404 -11.53 -17.12 3.70
N ILE A 405 -11.73 -18.31 4.26
CA ILE A 405 -12.78 -18.59 5.24
C ILE A 405 -12.11 -19.10 6.50
N ILE A 406 -12.39 -18.45 7.62
CA ILE A 406 -11.86 -18.81 8.93
C ILE A 406 -13.04 -19.21 9.81
N SER A 407 -12.97 -20.40 10.38
CA SER A 407 -13.94 -20.92 11.32
C SER A 407 -13.24 -21.47 12.57
N TYR A 408 -13.88 -21.38 13.69
CA TYR A 408 -13.41 -21.96 14.94
C TYR A 408 -14.31 -23.13 15.31
N ASN A 409 -13.73 -24.23 15.77
CA ASN A 409 -14.50 -25.41 16.14
C ASN A 409 -15.31 -25.11 17.40
N LYS A 410 -16.64 -25.31 17.38
CA LYS A 410 -17.51 -25.05 18.54
C LYS A 410 -17.10 -25.87 19.79
N LYS A 411 -16.53 -27.07 19.58
CA LYS A 411 -16.03 -27.91 20.65
C LYS A 411 -14.81 -27.28 21.39
N ASP A 412 -13.99 -26.48 20.69
CA ASP A 412 -12.82 -25.84 21.28
C ASP A 412 -13.19 -24.53 22.03
N LEU A 413 -14.38 -23.99 21.77
CA LEU A 413 -14.93 -22.83 22.46
C LEU A 413 -15.61 -23.21 23.79
N ASN A 414 -16.03 -24.48 23.95
CA ASN A 414 -16.78 -24.99 25.10
C ASN A 414 -15.92 -25.81 26.07
N LYS A 415 -14.65 -26.08 25.76
CA LYS A 415 -13.64 -26.63 26.65
C LYS A 415 -12.83 -25.49 27.31
#